data_fec5afd5328b4bf3d0268737e826ff1c
#
_entry.id   fec5afd5328b4bf3d0268737e826ff1c
#
_cell.length_a   1.000
_cell.length_b   1.000
_cell.length_c   1.000
_cell.angle_alpha   90.00
_cell.angle_beta   90.00
_cell.angle_gamma   90.00
#
_symmetry.space_group_name_H-M   'P 1'
#
loop_
_entity.id
_entity.type
_entity.pdbx_description
1 polymer ?
#
loop_
_entity_poly.entity_id
_entity_poly.type
_entity_poly.pdbx_seq_one_letter_code
_entity_poly.pdbx_strand_id
1 'polypeptide(L)'
;MSKNFETIGLFPVPVIKIKFKDHYKYNFSEVEKKDKKPDNWTRSVDTTFPFIEDDDPLVPSVLRESLKKDLHDSIVETFEQLNLPTNINFMSFWYNIYHDNQGQERHDHISGAGEELLFWSGIYYNKNATPTTFHREDKTYRTQLFDGAENTALAQCLTSSFSPFVKDGDIILFPPYLEHSVESKPQHKESMRMTFSFNITLNS
;
A
#
# COMPACT_ATOMS: atom_id res chain seq x y z
N MET A 1 -25.53 -34.43 -3.49
CA MET A 1 -25.46 -34.39 -2.02
C MET A 1 -25.60 -32.94 -1.63
N SER A 2 -26.63 -32.58 -0.87
CA SER A 2 -26.78 -31.23 -0.30
C SER A 2 -25.68 -31.01 0.75
N LYS A 3 -24.94 -29.89 0.66
CA LYS A 3 -23.99 -29.55 1.70
C LYS A 3 -24.77 -29.17 2.97
N ASN A 4 -24.55 -29.88 4.07
CA ASN A 4 -25.19 -29.63 5.34
C ASN A 4 -24.39 -28.63 6.23
N PHE A 5 -23.57 -27.75 5.60
CA PHE A 5 -22.79 -26.75 6.30
C PHE A 5 -22.69 -25.47 5.48
N GLU A 6 -22.59 -24.36 6.17
CA GLU A 6 -22.31 -23.02 5.64
C GLU A 6 -20.99 -22.51 6.24
N THR A 7 -20.21 -21.79 5.41
CA THR A 7 -18.99 -21.13 5.87
C THR A 7 -19.24 -19.63 5.98
N ILE A 8 -19.08 -19.07 7.17
CA ILE A 8 -19.27 -17.65 7.44
C ILE A 8 -17.91 -17.03 7.71
N GLY A 9 -17.53 -16.04 6.91
CA GLY A 9 -16.33 -15.21 7.13
C GLY A 9 -16.66 -14.13 8.18
N LEU A 10 -15.98 -14.18 9.34
CA LEU A 10 -16.12 -13.18 10.39
C LEU A 10 -14.95 -12.18 10.34
N PHE A 11 -15.28 -10.89 10.53
CA PHE A 11 -14.30 -9.79 10.65
C PHE A 11 -13.33 -9.68 9.47
N PRO A 12 -13.80 -9.59 8.22
CA PRO A 12 -12.91 -9.36 7.09
C PRO A 12 -12.23 -7.98 7.22
N VAL A 13 -10.92 -7.93 6.92
CA VAL A 13 -10.19 -6.66 6.82
C VAL A 13 -10.45 -6.08 5.43
N PRO A 14 -11.05 -4.88 5.32
CA PRO A 14 -11.31 -4.28 4.01
C PRO A 14 -10.02 -3.78 3.37
N VAL A 15 -9.82 -4.11 2.11
CA VAL A 15 -8.80 -3.52 1.24
C VAL A 15 -9.51 -3.07 -0.03
N ILE A 16 -9.36 -1.78 -0.37
CA ILE A 16 -10.03 -1.19 -1.53
C ILE A 16 -9.02 -1.03 -2.64
N LYS A 17 -9.33 -1.54 -3.83
CA LYS A 17 -8.52 -1.36 -5.02
C LYS A 17 -9.24 -0.43 -6.00
N ILE A 18 -8.57 0.65 -6.38
CA ILE A 18 -9.06 1.68 -7.30
C ILE A 18 -8.17 1.66 -8.55
N LYS A 19 -8.75 1.81 -9.73
CA LYS A 19 -8.01 2.07 -10.94
C LYS A 19 -7.95 3.57 -11.19
N PHE A 20 -6.78 4.17 -11.06
CA PHE A 20 -6.56 5.59 -11.25
C PHE A 20 -6.61 5.95 -12.74
N LYS A 21 -7.66 6.65 -13.16
CA LYS A 21 -7.95 6.97 -14.57
C LYS A 21 -6.90 7.91 -15.18
N ASP A 22 -6.34 8.81 -14.36
CA ASP A 22 -5.40 9.85 -14.77
C ASP A 22 -3.93 9.44 -14.69
N HIS A 23 -3.66 8.16 -14.46
CA HIS A 23 -2.32 7.60 -14.36
C HIS A 23 -1.38 8.03 -15.50
N TYR A 24 -1.88 8.11 -16.75
CA TYR A 24 -1.09 8.49 -17.92
C TYR A 24 -0.47 9.88 -17.86
N LYS A 25 -0.98 10.78 -16.99
CA LYS A 25 -0.42 12.13 -16.75
C LYS A 25 0.89 12.10 -15.94
N TYR A 26 1.16 11.01 -15.22
CA TYR A 26 2.19 10.92 -14.17
C TYR A 26 3.25 9.87 -14.50
N ASN A 27 4.04 10.16 -15.53
CA ASN A 27 5.17 9.31 -15.93
C ASN A 27 6.48 9.94 -15.44
N PHE A 28 6.99 9.44 -14.30
CA PHE A 28 8.24 9.92 -13.72
C PHE A 28 9.44 9.23 -14.36
N SER A 29 10.54 9.99 -14.51
CA SER A 29 11.79 9.48 -15.05
C SER A 29 12.42 8.41 -14.16
N GLU A 30 13.27 7.58 -14.73
CA GLU A 30 14.13 6.71 -13.96
C GLU A 30 15.20 7.52 -13.25
N VAL A 31 15.51 7.15 -12.02
CA VAL A 31 16.55 7.79 -11.21
C VAL A 31 17.58 6.77 -10.77
N GLU A 32 18.78 7.24 -10.56
CA GLU A 32 19.84 6.42 -9.99
C GLU A 32 19.55 6.10 -8.52
N LYS A 33 19.98 4.92 -8.09
CA LYS A 33 19.88 4.46 -6.72
C LYS A 33 20.64 5.40 -5.77
N LYS A 34 19.97 5.87 -4.70
CA LYS A 34 20.55 6.76 -3.69
C LYS A 34 20.67 6.13 -2.31
N ASP A 35 20.00 5.01 -2.04
CA ASP A 35 19.93 4.35 -0.72
C ASP A 35 19.53 5.29 0.43
N LYS A 36 18.67 6.27 0.15
CA LYS A 36 18.20 7.26 1.14
C LYS A 36 16.99 6.71 1.86
N LYS A 37 17.15 6.28 3.10
CA LYS A 37 16.08 5.75 3.97
C LYS A 37 16.24 6.27 5.39
N PRO A 38 15.18 6.22 6.24
CA PRO A 38 15.30 6.46 7.67
C PRO A 38 16.26 5.47 8.34
N ASP A 39 17.01 5.94 9.35
CA ASP A 39 18.06 5.15 10.01
C ASP A 39 17.53 3.89 10.70
N ASN A 40 16.29 3.93 11.19
CA ASN A 40 15.63 2.81 11.85
C ASN A 40 15.06 1.74 10.90
N TRP A 41 15.14 1.96 9.58
CA TRP A 41 14.73 0.95 8.60
C TRP A 41 15.87 -0.01 8.31
N THR A 42 15.56 -1.31 8.32
CA THR A 42 16.57 -2.38 8.15
C THR A 42 16.83 -2.70 6.68
N ARG A 43 15.82 -2.54 5.81
CA ARG A 43 15.95 -2.80 4.38
C ARG A 43 16.27 -1.52 3.62
N SER A 44 16.99 -1.69 2.51
CA SER A 44 17.32 -0.59 1.61
C SER A 44 16.16 -0.24 0.70
N VAL A 45 15.85 1.06 0.60
CA VAL A 45 14.85 1.65 -0.27
C VAL A 45 15.18 3.13 -0.44
N ASP A 46 14.92 3.71 -1.60
CA ASP A 46 15.01 5.15 -1.77
C ASP A 46 13.64 5.76 -1.48
N THR A 47 13.53 6.56 -0.43
CA THR A 47 12.26 7.12 0.03
C THR A 47 12.38 8.59 0.41
N THR A 48 11.29 9.32 0.23
CA THR A 48 11.12 10.69 0.74
C THR A 48 10.28 10.75 2.01
N PHE A 49 10.03 9.59 2.64
CA PHE A 49 9.22 9.53 3.87
C PHE A 49 9.74 10.52 4.94
N PRO A 50 8.87 11.26 5.61
CA PRO A 50 7.41 11.28 5.45
C PRO A 50 6.87 12.30 4.43
N PHE A 51 7.72 13.15 3.85
CA PHE A 51 7.31 14.21 2.93
C PHE A 51 8.30 14.38 1.77
N ILE A 52 7.78 14.70 0.59
CA ILE A 52 8.58 15.12 -0.55
C ILE A 52 9.03 16.57 -0.32
N GLU A 53 10.33 16.83 -0.46
CA GLU A 53 10.91 18.19 -0.40
C GLU A 53 10.35 19.07 -1.53
N ASP A 54 10.28 20.39 -1.31
CA ASP A 54 9.67 21.32 -2.27
C ASP A 54 10.48 21.44 -3.57
N ASP A 55 11.79 21.26 -3.49
CA ASP A 55 12.74 21.32 -4.59
C ASP A 55 13.13 19.92 -5.14
N ASP A 56 12.34 18.89 -4.84
CA ASP A 56 12.58 17.54 -5.33
C ASP A 56 12.60 17.52 -6.87
N PRO A 57 13.72 17.13 -7.51
CA PRO A 57 13.86 17.21 -8.97
C PRO A 57 13.04 16.15 -9.70
N LEU A 58 12.68 15.04 -9.02
CA LEU A 58 11.89 13.95 -9.61
C LEU A 58 10.39 14.27 -9.58
N VAL A 59 9.94 14.91 -8.50
CA VAL A 59 8.51 15.23 -8.29
C VAL A 59 8.38 16.73 -7.95
N PRO A 60 8.52 17.62 -8.96
CA PRO A 60 8.38 19.06 -8.75
C PRO A 60 7.05 19.41 -8.09
N SER A 61 7.02 20.47 -7.30
CA SER A 61 5.88 20.85 -6.46
C SER A 61 4.57 20.98 -7.23
N VAL A 62 4.59 21.56 -8.42
CA VAL A 62 3.40 21.70 -9.29
C VAL A 62 2.84 20.34 -9.70
N LEU A 63 3.70 19.39 -10.08
CA LEU A 63 3.29 18.05 -10.46
C LEU A 63 2.81 17.25 -9.26
N ARG A 64 3.45 17.41 -8.11
CA ARG A 64 3.06 16.81 -6.84
C ARG A 64 1.66 17.24 -6.42
N GLU A 65 1.37 18.53 -6.43
CA GLU A 65 0.05 19.04 -6.02
C GLU A 65 -1.04 18.61 -7.01
N SER A 66 -0.73 18.55 -8.30
CA SER A 66 -1.65 17.98 -9.31
C SER A 66 -1.92 16.50 -9.06
N LEU A 67 -0.88 15.70 -8.78
CA LEU A 67 -1.05 14.28 -8.46
C LEU A 67 -1.86 14.06 -7.18
N LYS A 68 -1.56 14.81 -6.10
CA LYS A 68 -2.32 14.75 -4.86
C LYS A 68 -3.80 15.03 -5.10
N LYS A 69 -4.10 16.11 -5.84
CA LYS A 69 -5.47 16.48 -6.17
C LYS A 69 -6.19 15.38 -6.95
N ASP A 70 -5.58 14.88 -8.03
CA ASP A 70 -6.23 13.87 -8.88
C ASP A 70 -6.41 12.53 -8.14
N LEU A 71 -5.46 12.14 -7.27
CA LEU A 71 -5.61 10.98 -6.37
C LEU A 71 -6.73 11.19 -5.36
N HIS A 72 -6.78 12.36 -4.73
CA HIS A 72 -7.83 12.74 -3.77
C HIS A 72 -9.21 12.63 -4.42
N ASP A 73 -9.42 13.23 -5.59
CA ASP A 73 -10.69 13.22 -6.30
C ASP A 73 -11.11 11.77 -6.65
N SER A 74 -10.16 10.92 -7.08
CA SER A 74 -10.44 9.50 -7.36
C SER A 74 -10.83 8.70 -6.12
N ILE A 75 -10.23 9.00 -4.97
CA ILE A 75 -10.56 8.36 -3.69
C ILE A 75 -11.92 8.82 -3.20
N VAL A 76 -12.21 10.12 -3.24
CA VAL A 76 -13.52 10.69 -2.87
C VAL A 76 -14.63 10.08 -3.72
N GLU A 77 -14.49 10.01 -5.05
CA GLU A 77 -15.46 9.34 -5.94
C GLU A 77 -15.72 7.89 -5.49
N THR A 78 -14.68 7.17 -5.10
CA THR A 78 -14.82 5.79 -4.62
C THR A 78 -15.51 5.72 -3.26
N PHE A 79 -15.17 6.62 -2.35
CA PHE A 79 -15.76 6.66 -1.01
C PHE A 79 -17.26 7.01 -1.06
N GLU A 80 -17.67 7.93 -1.95
CA GLU A 80 -19.08 8.20 -2.22
C GLU A 80 -19.84 6.93 -2.64
N GLN A 81 -19.28 6.16 -3.58
CA GLN A 81 -19.90 4.92 -4.07
C GLN A 81 -19.99 3.84 -2.97
N LEU A 82 -19.09 3.85 -2.00
CA LEU A 82 -19.04 2.91 -0.87
C LEU A 82 -19.76 3.42 0.39
N ASN A 83 -20.37 4.62 0.35
CA ASN A 83 -20.97 5.32 1.49
C ASN A 83 -19.98 5.51 2.67
N LEU A 84 -18.72 5.77 2.35
CA LEU A 84 -17.67 6.14 3.31
C LEU A 84 -17.59 7.67 3.44
N PRO A 85 -17.04 8.20 4.56
CA PRO A 85 -16.80 9.63 4.71
C PRO A 85 -15.88 10.19 3.61
N THR A 86 -16.26 11.35 3.07
CA THR A 86 -15.57 12.01 1.94
C THR A 86 -14.81 13.28 2.33
N ASN A 87 -14.98 13.78 3.55
CA ASN A 87 -14.27 14.93 4.10
C ASN A 87 -12.83 14.54 4.54
N ILE A 88 -12.05 14.07 3.60
CA ILE A 88 -10.71 13.52 3.82
C ILE A 88 -9.60 14.53 3.52
N ASN A 89 -8.43 14.30 4.13
CA ASN A 89 -7.21 15.03 3.84
C ASN A 89 -6.01 14.08 3.81
N PHE A 90 -4.97 14.40 3.02
CA PHE A 90 -3.69 13.71 3.06
C PHE A 90 -2.81 14.29 4.15
N MET A 91 -2.64 13.54 5.25
CA MET A 91 -1.75 13.92 6.36
C MET A 91 -0.28 13.87 5.95
N SER A 92 0.11 12.84 5.18
CA SER A 92 1.47 12.64 4.67
C SER A 92 1.43 12.13 3.23
N PHE A 93 2.46 12.43 2.47
CA PHE A 93 2.56 12.03 1.07
C PHE A 93 4.03 11.90 0.68
N TRP A 94 4.47 10.71 0.27
CA TRP A 94 5.85 10.42 -0.10
C TRP A 94 5.93 9.41 -1.22
N TYR A 95 7.07 9.28 -1.89
CA TYR A 95 7.33 8.18 -2.81
C TYR A 95 8.38 7.22 -2.25
N ASN A 96 8.33 6.00 -2.77
CA ASN A 96 9.34 4.95 -2.57
C ASN A 96 9.79 4.45 -3.93
N ILE A 97 11.10 4.35 -4.11
CA ILE A 97 11.75 3.77 -5.28
C ILE A 97 12.51 2.53 -4.82
N TYR A 98 12.23 1.42 -5.49
CA TYR A 98 12.88 0.15 -5.22
C TYR A 98 13.67 -0.26 -6.44
N HIS A 99 14.98 -0.36 -6.28
CA HIS A 99 15.90 -0.95 -7.24
C HIS A 99 16.09 -2.44 -6.96
N ASP A 100 17.00 -3.09 -7.70
CA ASP A 100 17.26 -4.52 -7.54
C ASP A 100 17.62 -4.89 -6.09
N ASN A 101 16.98 -5.92 -5.57
CA ASN A 101 17.12 -6.41 -4.20
C ASN A 101 16.75 -5.41 -3.08
N GLN A 102 16.12 -4.29 -3.40
CA GLN A 102 15.54 -3.40 -2.40
C GLN A 102 14.13 -3.83 -2.00
N GLY A 103 13.73 -3.49 -0.79
CA GLY A 103 12.42 -3.82 -0.23
C GLY A 103 12.14 -3.03 1.02
N GLN A 104 11.02 -3.32 1.66
CA GLN A 104 10.62 -2.70 2.90
C GLN A 104 10.21 -3.78 3.89
N GLU A 105 10.71 -3.71 5.12
CA GLU A 105 10.34 -4.60 6.21
C GLU A 105 8.86 -4.50 6.55
N ARG A 106 8.40 -5.49 7.30
CA ARG A 106 7.04 -5.53 7.82
C ARG A 106 6.84 -4.39 8.83
N HIS A 107 5.80 -3.57 8.61
CA HIS A 107 5.45 -2.41 9.42
C HIS A 107 3.97 -2.08 9.27
N ASP A 108 3.46 -1.24 10.15
CA ASP A 108 2.16 -0.59 10.09
C ASP A 108 2.34 0.94 10.07
N HIS A 109 1.23 1.68 10.01
CA HIS A 109 1.26 3.14 10.04
C HIS A 109 0.76 3.74 11.37
N ILE A 110 0.31 2.92 12.32
CA ILE A 110 -0.21 3.42 13.60
C ILE A 110 0.92 3.82 14.55
N SER A 111 2.00 3.04 14.55
CA SER A 111 3.11 3.22 15.48
C SER A 111 3.85 4.56 15.32
N GLY A 112 3.67 5.25 14.20
CA GLY A 112 4.30 6.54 13.89
C GLY A 112 3.33 7.72 13.76
N ALA A 113 2.03 7.51 13.92
CA ALA A 113 1.01 8.53 13.65
C ALA A 113 0.88 9.61 14.74
N GLY A 114 1.54 9.45 15.89
CA GLY A 114 1.40 10.38 17.02
C GLY A 114 -0.03 10.34 17.60
N GLU A 115 -0.61 11.52 17.84
CA GLU A 115 -1.97 11.65 18.39
C GLU A 115 -3.05 11.71 17.29
N GLU A 116 -2.67 11.78 16.01
CA GLU A 116 -3.64 11.88 14.92
C GLU A 116 -4.19 10.53 14.52
N LEU A 117 -5.53 10.44 14.45
CA LEU A 117 -6.22 9.24 14.02
C LEU A 117 -6.18 9.11 12.50
N LEU A 118 -5.39 8.17 12.01
CA LEU A 118 -5.41 7.80 10.61
C LEU A 118 -6.69 7.03 10.28
N PHE A 119 -7.34 7.43 9.19
CA PHE A 119 -8.55 6.79 8.68
C PHE A 119 -8.21 5.67 7.68
N TRP A 120 -7.35 5.95 6.70
CA TRP A 120 -6.83 4.99 5.73
C TRP A 120 -5.37 5.27 5.43
N SER A 121 -4.65 4.22 5.03
CA SER A 121 -3.36 4.34 4.35
C SER A 121 -3.51 3.92 2.90
N GLY A 122 -2.68 4.47 2.01
CA GLY A 122 -2.78 4.20 0.60
C GLY A 122 -1.44 4.05 -0.11
N ILE A 123 -1.45 3.25 -1.17
CA ILE A 123 -0.32 3.07 -2.08
C ILE A 123 -0.83 3.25 -3.51
N TYR A 124 -0.27 4.22 -4.22
CA TYR A 124 -0.44 4.37 -5.66
C TYR A 124 0.74 3.75 -6.38
N TYR A 125 0.49 2.79 -7.25
CA TYR A 125 1.50 2.08 -8.04
C TYR A 125 1.76 2.85 -9.33
N ASN A 126 2.85 3.61 -9.35
CA ASN A 126 3.17 4.47 -10.48
C ASN A 126 3.90 3.72 -11.60
N LYS A 127 4.94 2.95 -11.28
CA LYS A 127 5.78 2.31 -12.29
C LYS A 127 6.26 0.94 -11.85
N ASN A 128 6.22 -0.03 -12.77
CA ASN A 128 6.66 -1.42 -12.56
C ASN A 128 6.02 -2.05 -11.32
N ALA A 129 4.70 -2.01 -11.24
CA ALA A 129 3.92 -2.44 -10.11
C ALA A 129 4.21 -3.91 -9.75
N THR A 130 4.73 -4.10 -8.54
CA THR A 130 4.77 -5.40 -7.88
C THR A 130 3.97 -5.31 -6.58
N PRO A 131 3.26 -6.37 -6.17
CA PRO A 131 2.35 -6.28 -5.04
C PRO A 131 3.07 -6.00 -3.73
N THR A 132 2.43 -5.23 -2.86
CA THR A 132 2.72 -5.17 -1.44
C THR A 132 2.08 -6.37 -0.77
N THR A 133 2.78 -7.01 0.15
CA THR A 133 2.29 -8.17 0.90
C THR A 133 1.71 -7.71 2.22
N PHE A 134 0.43 -7.96 2.44
CA PHE A 134 -0.27 -7.71 3.70
C PHE A 134 -0.17 -8.93 4.62
N HIS A 135 0.00 -8.71 5.91
CA HIS A 135 0.20 -9.75 6.91
C HIS A 135 -0.91 -9.74 7.95
N ARG A 136 -1.18 -10.91 8.51
CA ARG A 136 -2.08 -11.07 9.65
C ARG A 136 -1.27 -11.14 10.93
N GLU A 137 -1.76 -10.50 11.98
CA GLU A 137 -1.12 -10.54 13.30
C GLU A 137 -1.26 -11.90 13.99
N ASP A 138 -2.38 -12.60 13.75
CA ASP A 138 -2.74 -13.86 14.43
C ASP A 138 -2.07 -15.12 13.85
N LYS A 139 -0.91 -14.93 13.20
CA LYS A 139 -0.18 -15.95 12.43
C LYS A 139 0.09 -17.24 13.21
N THR A 140 0.51 -17.13 14.45
CA THR A 140 1.09 -18.27 15.21
C THR A 140 0.06 -19.32 15.59
N TYR A 141 -1.14 -18.93 15.97
CA TYR A 141 -2.17 -19.83 16.46
C TYR A 141 -2.85 -20.63 15.34
N ARG A 142 -3.03 -20.01 14.17
CA ARG A 142 -3.74 -20.61 13.03
C ARG A 142 -2.90 -21.63 12.29
N THR A 143 -1.60 -21.39 12.11
CA THR A 143 -0.71 -22.32 11.41
C THR A 143 -0.60 -23.66 12.14
N GLN A 144 -0.63 -23.65 13.48
CA GLN A 144 -0.55 -24.88 14.28
C GLN A 144 -1.84 -25.70 14.28
N LEU A 145 -3.00 -25.05 14.15
CA LEU A 145 -4.30 -25.74 14.20
C LEU A 145 -4.74 -26.32 12.84
N PHE A 146 -4.18 -25.81 11.75
CA PHE A 146 -4.66 -26.12 10.39
C PHE A 146 -3.55 -26.56 9.45
N ASP A 147 -2.45 -27.07 10.00
CA ASP A 147 -1.40 -27.68 9.21
C ASP A 147 -2.00 -28.83 8.38
N GLY A 148 -1.91 -28.71 7.06
CA GLY A 148 -2.55 -29.64 6.11
C GLY A 148 -3.91 -29.20 5.54
N ALA A 149 -4.45 -28.04 5.93
CA ALA A 149 -5.71 -27.52 5.36
C ALA A 149 -5.52 -26.78 4.00
N GLU A 150 -4.33 -26.81 3.43
CA GLU A 150 -3.92 -26.02 2.25
C GLU A 150 -4.82 -26.24 1.01
N ASN A 151 -5.48 -27.38 0.91
CA ASN A 151 -6.36 -27.74 -0.21
C ASN A 151 -7.86 -27.65 0.12
N THR A 152 -8.24 -26.94 1.17
CA THR A 152 -9.63 -26.84 1.60
C THR A 152 -10.25 -25.49 1.20
N ALA A 153 -11.60 -25.42 1.20
CA ALA A 153 -12.33 -24.16 1.04
C ALA A 153 -11.99 -23.13 2.14
N LEU A 154 -11.38 -23.57 3.24
CA LEU A 154 -10.94 -22.73 4.35
C LEU A 154 -9.53 -22.18 4.15
N ALA A 155 -8.75 -22.65 3.17
CA ALA A 155 -7.39 -22.22 2.94
C ALA A 155 -7.26 -20.70 2.81
N GLN A 156 -8.21 -20.05 2.11
CA GLN A 156 -8.23 -18.59 1.99
C GLN A 156 -8.44 -17.86 3.31
N CYS A 157 -9.15 -18.48 4.25
CA CYS A 157 -9.36 -17.93 5.60
C CYS A 157 -8.15 -18.16 6.52
N LEU A 158 -7.23 -19.05 6.12
CA LEU A 158 -6.09 -19.50 6.93
C LEU A 158 -4.76 -18.90 6.46
N THR A 159 -4.73 -18.21 5.32
CA THR A 159 -3.51 -17.57 4.82
C THR A 159 -2.96 -16.55 5.81
N SER A 160 -1.67 -16.63 6.09
CA SER A 160 -0.97 -15.69 6.98
C SER A 160 -0.61 -14.36 6.32
N SER A 161 -0.68 -14.31 5.00
CA SER A 161 -0.40 -13.11 4.20
C SER A 161 -1.16 -13.15 2.88
N PHE A 162 -1.37 -11.97 2.31
CA PHE A 162 -2.03 -11.81 1.02
C PHE A 162 -1.35 -10.71 0.21
N SER A 163 -1.10 -10.98 -1.07
CA SER A 163 -0.53 -10.02 -2.00
C SER A 163 -1.54 -9.78 -3.13
N PRO A 164 -2.23 -8.63 -3.15
CA PRO A 164 -3.22 -8.34 -4.20
C PRO A 164 -2.51 -8.22 -5.55
N PHE A 165 -3.12 -8.74 -6.60
CA PHE A 165 -2.63 -8.48 -7.95
C PHE A 165 -2.80 -6.99 -8.29
N VAL A 166 -1.71 -6.32 -8.68
CA VAL A 166 -1.66 -4.88 -9.00
C VAL A 166 -1.02 -4.64 -10.37
N LYS A 167 -1.35 -3.50 -10.95
CA LYS A 167 -0.77 -2.96 -12.19
C LYS A 167 -0.44 -1.50 -12.00
N ASP A 168 0.39 -0.96 -12.89
CA ASP A 168 0.62 0.48 -12.96
C ASP A 168 -0.72 1.21 -13.12
N GLY A 169 -0.89 2.26 -12.33
CA GLY A 169 -2.14 3.01 -12.21
C GLY A 169 -3.13 2.48 -11.15
N ASP A 170 -2.84 1.38 -10.47
CA ASP A 170 -3.70 0.94 -9.36
C ASP A 170 -3.39 1.73 -8.07
N ILE A 171 -4.44 1.99 -7.29
CA ILE A 171 -4.35 2.48 -5.91
C ILE A 171 -4.88 1.37 -5.01
N ILE A 172 -4.18 1.08 -3.93
CA ILE A 172 -4.66 0.20 -2.85
C ILE A 172 -4.82 1.05 -1.60
N LEU A 173 -6.03 1.03 -1.02
CA LEU A 173 -6.30 1.60 0.30
C LEU A 173 -6.51 0.48 1.30
N PHE A 174 -5.98 0.65 2.49
CA PHE A 174 -6.02 -0.34 3.56
C PHE A 174 -6.04 0.33 4.94
N PRO A 175 -6.56 -0.35 5.98
CA PRO A 175 -6.54 0.18 7.34
C PRO A 175 -5.10 0.40 7.82
N PRO A 176 -4.80 1.52 8.51
CA PRO A 176 -3.43 1.89 8.92
C PRO A 176 -2.74 0.86 9.82
N TYR A 177 -3.52 0.08 10.58
CA TYR A 177 -3.02 -0.98 11.45
C TYR A 177 -2.62 -2.27 10.71
N LEU A 178 -2.97 -2.39 9.42
CA LEU A 178 -2.68 -3.60 8.67
C LEU A 178 -1.20 -3.66 8.29
N GLU A 179 -0.48 -4.55 8.95
CA GLU A 179 0.95 -4.75 8.68
C GLU A 179 1.20 -5.20 7.25
N HIS A 180 2.21 -4.61 6.64
CA HIS A 180 2.58 -4.91 5.27
C HIS A 180 4.09 -4.80 5.03
N SER A 181 4.55 -5.38 3.92
CA SER A 181 5.95 -5.36 3.51
C SER A 181 6.09 -5.35 2.00
N VAL A 182 7.29 -4.98 1.54
CA VAL A 182 7.71 -5.15 0.14
C VAL A 182 8.86 -6.14 0.12
N GLU A 183 8.67 -7.27 -0.58
CA GLU A 183 9.71 -8.27 -0.71
C GLU A 183 10.88 -7.75 -1.55
N SER A 184 12.10 -8.03 -1.08
CA SER A 184 13.32 -7.82 -1.86
C SER A 184 13.41 -8.93 -2.90
N LYS A 185 13.14 -8.61 -4.16
CA LYS A 185 13.26 -9.56 -5.28
C LYS A 185 14.30 -9.05 -6.26
N PRO A 186 15.09 -9.96 -6.89
CA PRO A 186 15.85 -9.60 -8.07
C PRO A 186 14.86 -9.07 -9.11
N GLN A 187 14.93 -7.80 -9.41
CA GLN A 187 14.22 -7.22 -10.54
C GLN A 187 15.14 -7.30 -11.76
N HIS A 188 14.59 -7.32 -12.96
CA HIS A 188 15.43 -7.21 -14.15
C HIS A 188 16.25 -5.92 -14.05
N LYS A 189 17.55 -6.00 -14.29
CA LYS A 189 18.57 -4.96 -14.04
C LYS A 189 18.25 -3.54 -14.54
N GLU A 190 17.17 -3.33 -15.25
CA GLU A 190 16.80 -2.07 -15.91
C GLU A 190 15.48 -1.47 -15.42
N SER A 191 14.82 -2.05 -14.42
CA SER A 191 13.51 -1.57 -14.00
C SER A 191 13.44 -1.22 -12.52
N MET A 192 13.33 0.05 -12.20
CA MET A 192 12.94 0.50 -10.86
C MET A 192 11.43 0.38 -10.68
N ARG A 193 10.98 -0.05 -9.49
CA ARG A 193 9.58 0.06 -9.05
C ARG A 193 9.40 1.41 -8.36
N MET A 194 8.36 2.16 -8.71
CA MET A 194 8.01 3.40 -8.05
C MET A 194 6.57 3.37 -7.53
N THR A 195 6.41 3.76 -6.27
CA THR A 195 5.09 3.92 -5.64
C THR A 195 5.01 5.25 -4.89
N PHE A 196 3.81 5.82 -4.81
CA PHE A 196 3.50 6.90 -3.87
C PHE A 196 2.67 6.34 -2.74
N SER A 197 3.09 6.65 -1.51
CA SER A 197 2.39 6.27 -0.30
C SER A 197 1.82 7.50 0.38
N PHE A 198 0.70 7.35 1.07
CA PHE A 198 0.04 8.44 1.76
C PHE A 198 -0.82 7.93 2.91
N ASN A 199 -1.04 8.80 3.90
CA ASN A 199 -1.98 8.57 4.98
C ASN A 199 -3.15 9.56 4.86
N ILE A 200 -4.34 9.09 5.17
CA ILE A 200 -5.58 9.83 5.08
C ILE A 200 -6.14 10.02 6.49
N THR A 201 -6.53 11.25 6.80
CA THR A 201 -7.30 11.63 7.98
C THR A 201 -8.67 12.15 7.58
N LEU A 202 -9.60 12.21 8.53
CA LEU A 202 -10.87 12.92 8.36
C LEU A 202 -10.67 14.37 8.81
N ASN A 203 -11.21 15.30 8.03
CA ASN A 203 -11.31 16.67 8.49
C ASN A 203 -12.33 16.76 9.64
N SER A 204 -11.95 17.42 10.70
CA SER A 204 -12.82 17.71 11.86
C SER A 204 -13.90 18.73 11.53
#